data_f0f0687a71cc37e3818e314b56b99ef8
#
_entry.id   f0f0687a71cc37e3818e314b56b99ef8
#
_cell.length_a   1.000
_cell.length_b   1.000
_cell.length_c   1.000
_cell.angle_alpha   90.00
_cell.angle_beta   90.00
_cell.angle_gamma   90.00
#
_symmetry.space_group_name_H-M   'P 1'
#
loop_
_entity.id
_entity.type
_entity.pdbx_description
1 polymer ?
#
loop_
_entity_poly.entity_id
_entity_poly.type
_entity_poly.pdbx_seq_one_letter_code
_entity_poly.pdbx_strand_id
1 'polypeptide(L)'
;MSSIENLIVSIFVIGYKNIGESIIVLFRDVYDGNDIVIMSMVIDSYEKEELNLIRKILLKYNVNKLDFVCWTHPHYDHSPGIDTLIRDMFHDDIVIFSPKFYYGNLMPDMLKSECARTQEIFDNIWKLVEKHPNFSQIWRTISANGDATHQYPMQLLTRDGTCKKDINLYFLTPLASKTDMYATKGKEFSKPNELSVSFILSIDGYDFFFGGDTENDHAKGIDNEIIQDMRWIKVPHHCSLGAKSIADSLGPKFDYAASTVYTSSSLPREEIQNVYAKAGTLHMTQLKENDNCKLKSEYGIIQYNYHFANTETVVDIITYGNAGQYFPEKIL
;
A
#
# COMPACT_ATOMS: atom_id res chain seq x y z
N MET A 1 1.33 16.28 -30.29
CA MET A 1 1.06 15.37 -29.16
C MET A 1 2.36 15.20 -28.42
N SER A 2 2.51 15.83 -27.25
CA SER A 2 3.68 15.58 -26.40
C SER A 2 3.51 14.20 -25.80
N SER A 3 4.32 13.25 -26.23
CA SER A 3 4.39 11.92 -25.60
C SER A 3 4.89 12.09 -24.18
N ILE A 4 4.34 11.33 -23.21
CA ILE A 4 5.00 11.16 -21.92
C ILE A 4 6.22 10.28 -22.17
N GLU A 5 7.27 10.86 -22.75
CA GLU A 5 8.51 10.13 -22.94
C GLU A 5 9.27 9.87 -21.64
N ASN A 6 8.80 10.46 -20.52
CA ASN A 6 9.55 10.48 -19.26
C ASN A 6 8.66 10.33 -18.01
N LEU A 7 7.56 9.59 -18.08
CA LEU A 7 6.81 9.25 -16.88
C LEU A 7 7.57 8.22 -16.05
N ILE A 8 7.80 8.54 -14.78
CA ILE A 8 8.36 7.60 -13.80
C ILE A 8 7.32 7.36 -12.69
N VAL A 9 6.97 6.09 -12.47
CA VAL A 9 6.22 5.69 -11.29
C VAL A 9 7.22 5.18 -10.24
N SER A 10 7.37 5.93 -9.16
CA SER A 10 8.25 5.58 -8.05
C SER A 10 7.45 4.99 -6.90
N ILE A 11 7.74 3.75 -6.54
CA ILE A 11 7.11 3.04 -5.42
C ILE A 11 8.15 2.88 -4.31
N PHE A 12 7.88 3.43 -3.14
CA PHE A 12 8.72 3.28 -1.95
C PHE A 12 8.01 2.37 -0.96
N VAL A 13 8.61 1.24 -0.64
CA VAL A 13 8.14 0.36 0.45
C VAL A 13 9.03 0.62 1.66
N ILE A 14 8.44 1.09 2.74
CA ILE A 14 9.14 1.50 3.94
C ILE A 14 8.77 0.52 5.06
N GLY A 15 9.78 -0.12 5.62
CA GLY A 15 9.65 -0.95 6.82
C GLY A 15 10.47 -0.38 7.96
N TYR A 16 9.93 -0.42 9.14
CA TYR A 16 10.61 -0.05 10.37
C TYR A 16 11.14 -1.32 11.04
N LYS A 17 12.20 -1.21 11.82
CA LYS A 17 13.03 -2.33 12.29
C LYS A 17 12.27 -3.58 12.74
N ASN A 18 11.22 -3.43 13.53
CA ASN A 18 10.52 -4.56 14.14
C ASN A 18 9.04 -4.61 13.80
N ILE A 19 8.48 -3.51 13.32
CA ILE A 19 7.06 -3.32 13.13
C ILE A 19 6.84 -2.07 12.27
N GLY A 20 5.79 -2.10 11.48
CA GLY A 20 5.30 -0.93 10.77
C GLY A 20 5.61 -0.94 9.29
N GLU A 21 4.64 -0.46 8.57
CA GLU A 21 4.63 -0.40 7.12
C GLU A 21 4.11 0.94 6.63
N SER A 22 4.73 1.45 5.58
CA SER A 22 4.22 2.58 4.83
C SER A 22 4.65 2.44 3.38
N ILE A 23 3.80 2.87 2.45
CA ILE A 23 4.14 2.85 1.03
C ILE A 23 3.86 4.24 0.46
N ILE A 24 4.75 4.72 -0.41
CA ILE A 24 4.55 5.94 -1.16
C ILE A 24 4.59 5.60 -2.65
N VAL A 25 3.64 6.12 -3.41
CA VAL A 25 3.64 6.06 -4.87
C VAL A 25 3.67 7.47 -5.41
N LEU A 26 4.69 7.79 -6.20
CA LEU A 26 4.84 9.10 -6.85
C LEU A 26 4.82 8.91 -8.37
N PHE A 27 3.95 9.64 -9.03
CA PHE A 27 3.94 9.77 -10.48
C PHE A 27 4.72 11.02 -10.85
N ARG A 28 5.83 10.85 -11.54
CA ARG A 28 6.80 11.90 -11.79
C ARG A 28 6.93 12.16 -13.27
N ASP A 29 6.88 13.42 -13.65
CA ASP A 29 7.17 13.88 -15.01
C ASP A 29 8.61 14.39 -15.04
N VAL A 30 9.48 13.65 -15.72
CA VAL A 30 10.90 14.01 -15.85
C VAL A 30 11.12 14.52 -17.26
N TYR A 31 11.24 15.83 -17.41
CA TYR A 31 11.45 16.48 -18.70
C TYR A 31 12.47 17.61 -18.60
N ASP A 32 13.42 17.64 -19.51
CA ASP A 32 14.46 18.69 -19.64
C ASP A 32 15.20 19.00 -18.30
N GLY A 33 15.58 17.95 -17.58
CA GLY A 33 16.26 18.05 -16.30
C GLY A 33 15.38 18.43 -15.11
N ASN A 34 14.07 18.65 -15.32
CA ASN A 34 13.10 18.88 -14.27
C ASN A 34 12.42 17.57 -13.88
N ASP A 35 12.36 17.29 -12.59
CA ASP A 35 11.71 16.14 -11.98
C ASP A 35 10.56 16.64 -11.10
N ILE A 36 9.31 16.42 -11.54
CA ILE A 36 8.13 16.97 -10.88
C ILE A 36 7.14 15.87 -10.60
N VAL A 37 6.70 15.82 -9.34
CA VAL A 37 5.58 14.97 -8.96
C VAL A 37 4.28 15.59 -9.47
N ILE A 38 3.55 14.81 -10.27
CA ILE A 38 2.25 15.20 -10.84
C ILE A 38 1.08 14.53 -10.14
N MET A 39 1.34 13.46 -9.38
CA MET A 39 0.37 12.80 -8.52
C MET A 39 1.10 12.02 -7.42
N SER A 40 0.53 11.98 -6.24
CA SER A 40 1.10 11.35 -5.06
C SER A 40 0.07 10.51 -4.30
N MET A 41 0.48 9.34 -3.83
CA MET A 41 -0.32 8.47 -2.97
C MET A 41 0.51 7.97 -1.79
N VAL A 42 -0.09 7.95 -0.62
CA VAL A 42 0.45 7.25 0.55
C VAL A 42 -0.51 6.15 0.95
N ILE A 43 0.03 4.95 1.16
CA ILE A 43 -0.70 3.77 1.61
C ILE A 43 -0.15 3.40 2.96
N ASP A 44 -1.00 3.46 3.96
CA ASP A 44 -0.69 3.28 5.37
C ASP A 44 0.39 4.24 5.91
N SER A 45 0.56 4.26 7.20
CA SER A 45 1.57 5.05 7.86
C SER A 45 2.05 4.36 9.13
N TYR A 46 3.35 4.45 9.36
CA TYR A 46 3.95 4.11 10.64
C TYR A 46 5.03 5.15 10.96
N GLU A 47 4.60 6.36 11.32
CA GLU A 47 5.53 7.42 11.71
C GLU A 47 5.80 7.38 13.21
N LYS A 48 7.09 7.42 13.55
CA LYS A 48 7.55 7.71 14.92
C LYS A 48 8.16 9.11 14.93
N GLU A 49 8.14 9.77 16.09
CA GLU A 49 8.60 11.16 16.25
C GLU A 49 10.00 11.41 15.67
N GLU A 50 10.90 10.44 15.75
CA GLU A 50 12.28 10.54 15.24
C GLU A 50 12.45 9.99 13.81
N LEU A 51 11.52 9.15 13.32
CA LEU A 51 11.58 8.45 12.05
C LEU A 51 10.37 8.77 11.16
N ASN A 52 10.19 10.04 10.82
CA ASN A 52 9.15 10.48 9.89
C ASN A 52 9.61 10.31 8.42
N LEU A 53 9.78 9.06 8.01
CA LEU A 53 10.36 8.71 6.71
C LEU A 53 9.47 9.11 5.54
N ILE A 54 8.14 8.99 5.69
CA ILE A 54 7.18 9.43 4.67
C ILE A 54 7.42 10.91 4.36
N ARG A 55 7.41 11.77 5.39
CA ARG A 55 7.58 13.22 5.23
C ARG A 55 8.95 13.57 4.62
N LYS A 56 10.02 12.88 5.00
CA LYS A 56 11.35 13.09 4.43
C LYS A 56 11.39 12.77 2.93
N ILE A 57 10.72 11.70 2.51
CA ILE A 57 10.63 11.34 1.09
C ILE A 57 9.77 12.36 0.34
N LEU A 58 8.58 12.67 0.84
CA LEU A 58 7.69 13.66 0.21
C LEU A 58 8.39 15.03 0.07
N LEU A 59 9.08 15.49 1.11
CA LEU A 59 9.84 16.74 1.09
C LEU A 59 10.98 16.70 0.05
N LYS A 60 11.71 15.59 -0.06
CA LYS A 60 12.76 15.40 -1.07
C LYS A 60 12.24 15.61 -2.50
N TYR A 61 10.99 15.22 -2.74
CA TYR A 61 10.33 15.37 -4.04
C TYR A 61 9.45 16.63 -4.14
N ASN A 62 9.55 17.56 -3.19
CA ASN A 62 8.75 18.80 -3.13
C ASN A 62 7.23 18.56 -3.10
N VAL A 63 6.78 17.44 -2.56
CA VAL A 63 5.37 17.13 -2.36
C VAL A 63 4.90 17.79 -1.06
N ASN A 64 4.01 18.77 -1.17
CA ASN A 64 3.42 19.49 -0.04
C ASN A 64 1.91 19.30 0.10
N LYS A 65 1.31 18.52 -0.79
CA LYS A 65 -0.08 18.11 -0.80
C LYS A 65 -0.15 16.66 -1.26
N LEU A 66 -1.04 15.87 -0.69
CA LEU A 66 -1.28 14.49 -1.10
C LEU A 66 -2.56 14.40 -1.91
N ASP A 67 -2.49 13.78 -3.09
CA ASP A 67 -3.68 13.54 -3.90
C ASP A 67 -4.49 12.38 -3.32
N PHE A 68 -3.81 11.33 -2.85
CA PHE A 68 -4.45 10.12 -2.34
C PHE A 68 -3.79 9.62 -1.06
N VAL A 69 -4.64 9.17 -0.14
CA VAL A 69 -4.24 8.38 1.03
C VAL A 69 -5.10 7.13 1.08
N CYS A 70 -4.49 5.97 1.23
CA CYS A 70 -5.19 4.72 1.48
C CYS A 70 -4.82 4.19 2.87
N TRP A 71 -5.77 4.19 3.79
CA TRP A 71 -5.63 3.50 5.07
C TRP A 71 -6.20 2.10 4.91
N THR A 72 -5.33 1.09 4.74
CA THR A 72 -5.77 -0.25 4.36
C THR A 72 -6.62 -0.91 5.44
N HIS A 73 -6.26 -0.76 6.71
CA HIS A 73 -7.02 -1.30 7.83
C HIS A 73 -6.54 -0.71 9.17
N PRO A 74 -7.36 -0.77 10.23
CA PRO A 74 -7.08 -0.11 11.51
C PRO A 74 -6.15 -0.92 12.42
N HIS A 75 -5.05 -1.46 11.89
CA HIS A 75 -4.03 -2.15 12.69
C HIS A 75 -2.92 -1.19 13.10
N TYR A 76 -2.26 -1.46 14.25
CA TYR A 76 -1.30 -0.52 14.81
C TYR A 76 -0.07 -0.31 13.93
N ASP A 77 0.38 -1.30 13.20
CA ASP A 77 1.55 -1.20 12.32
C ASP A 77 1.27 -0.52 10.96
N HIS A 78 0.02 -0.14 10.71
CA HIS A 78 -0.44 0.57 9.51
C HIS A 78 -1.05 1.94 9.78
N SER A 79 -1.14 2.37 11.05
CA SER A 79 -1.96 3.52 11.42
C SER A 79 -1.21 4.73 11.97
N PRO A 80 -0.13 4.60 12.78
CA PRO A 80 0.47 5.73 13.48
C PRO A 80 0.94 6.84 12.53
N GLY A 81 0.48 8.05 12.77
CA GLY A 81 0.87 9.24 12.02
C GLY A 81 0.03 9.53 10.77
N ILE A 82 -0.89 8.64 10.37
CA ILE A 82 -1.71 8.86 9.18
C ILE A 82 -2.66 10.06 9.32
N ASP A 83 -3.22 10.27 10.52
CA ASP A 83 -4.07 11.41 10.84
C ASP A 83 -3.31 12.74 10.79
N THR A 84 -2.10 12.75 11.31
CA THR A 84 -1.24 13.93 11.28
C THR A 84 -0.73 14.22 9.88
N LEU A 85 -0.42 13.18 9.10
CA LEU A 85 -0.04 13.31 7.69
C LEU A 85 -1.18 13.90 6.87
N ILE A 86 -2.40 13.36 7.01
CA ILE A 86 -3.59 13.88 6.33
C ILE A 86 -3.83 15.33 6.73
N ARG A 87 -3.82 15.66 8.03
CA ARG A 87 -4.05 17.03 8.51
C ARG A 87 -3.06 18.03 7.92
N ASP A 88 -1.77 17.67 7.90
CA ASP A 88 -0.70 18.61 7.52
C ASP A 88 -0.59 18.78 6.00
N MET A 89 -1.14 17.85 5.22
CA MET A 89 -1.12 17.86 3.76
C MET A 89 -2.54 17.93 3.16
N PHE A 90 -3.52 18.29 3.98
CA PHE A 90 -4.93 18.40 3.59
C PHE A 90 -5.17 19.50 2.55
N HIS A 91 -6.03 19.20 1.58
CA HIS A 91 -6.62 20.16 0.64
C HIS A 91 -7.96 19.61 0.13
N ASP A 92 -8.75 20.45 -0.54
CA ASP A 92 -10.15 20.16 -0.90
C ASP A 92 -10.31 19.01 -1.90
N ASP A 93 -9.25 18.69 -2.63
CA ASP A 93 -9.26 17.63 -3.66
C ASP A 93 -8.59 16.32 -3.20
N ILE A 94 -8.13 16.22 -1.93
CA ILE A 94 -7.56 14.98 -1.39
C ILE A 94 -8.60 13.88 -1.38
N VAL A 95 -8.20 12.65 -1.72
CA VAL A 95 -9.07 11.47 -1.60
C VAL A 95 -8.48 10.50 -0.58
N ILE A 96 -9.27 10.17 0.43
CA ILE A 96 -8.91 9.23 1.48
C ILE A 96 -9.72 7.94 1.27
N PHE A 97 -9.04 6.86 0.95
CA PHE A 97 -9.61 5.52 0.89
C PHE A 97 -9.44 4.82 2.23
N SER A 98 -10.48 4.19 2.70
CA SER A 98 -10.43 3.32 3.89
C SER A 98 -11.41 2.16 3.72
N PRO A 99 -11.29 1.09 4.52
CA PRO A 99 -12.35 0.08 4.56
C PRO A 99 -13.69 0.72 4.89
N LYS A 100 -14.77 0.10 4.44
CA LYS A 100 -16.11 0.51 4.83
C LYS A 100 -16.29 0.26 6.32
N PHE A 101 -16.14 1.32 7.08
CA PHE A 101 -16.50 1.34 8.48
C PHE A 101 -17.96 1.73 8.61
N TYR A 102 -18.67 1.03 9.47
CA TYR A 102 -20.06 1.41 9.77
C TYR A 102 -20.04 2.49 10.84
N TYR A 103 -20.49 3.67 10.45
CA TYR A 103 -20.68 4.80 11.36
C TYR A 103 -21.73 4.47 12.39
N GLY A 104 -21.38 4.47 13.66
CA GLY A 104 -22.26 4.17 14.78
C GLY A 104 -21.59 3.31 15.85
N ASN A 105 -22.36 2.55 16.58
CA ASN A 105 -21.94 1.89 17.82
C ASN A 105 -20.94 0.73 17.65
N LEU A 106 -20.62 0.31 16.44
CA LEU A 106 -19.82 -0.90 16.19
C LEU A 106 -18.33 -0.62 16.15
N MET A 107 -17.96 0.49 15.54
CA MET A 107 -16.58 0.84 15.31
C MET A 107 -15.75 1.09 16.57
N PRO A 108 -16.25 1.84 17.57
CA PRO A 108 -15.51 2.08 18.79
C PRO A 108 -15.04 0.81 19.51
N ASP A 109 -15.88 -0.23 19.53
CA ASP A 109 -15.55 -1.47 20.22
C ASP A 109 -14.50 -2.29 19.46
N MET A 110 -14.55 -2.31 18.15
CA MET A 110 -13.58 -2.98 17.29
C MET A 110 -12.19 -2.33 17.39
N LEU A 111 -12.13 -1.02 17.26
CA LEU A 111 -10.87 -0.29 17.33
C LEU A 111 -10.27 -0.28 18.75
N LYS A 112 -11.10 -0.30 19.78
CA LYS A 112 -10.66 -0.40 21.18
C LYS A 112 -10.04 -1.74 21.52
N SER A 113 -10.46 -2.84 20.90
CA SER A 113 -9.92 -4.16 21.16
C SER A 113 -8.47 -4.31 20.70
N GLU A 114 -8.06 -3.58 19.64
CA GLU A 114 -6.74 -3.72 19.05
C GLU A 114 -5.79 -2.57 19.44
N CYS A 115 -6.29 -1.33 19.49
CA CYS A 115 -5.47 -0.18 19.87
C CYS A 115 -6.30 1.07 20.14
N ALA A 116 -6.27 1.57 21.38
CA ALA A 116 -6.90 2.85 21.74
C ALA A 116 -6.41 4.01 20.87
N ARG A 117 -5.14 3.97 20.43
CA ARG A 117 -4.54 4.97 19.55
C ARG A 117 -5.13 4.94 18.13
N THR A 118 -5.53 3.78 17.64
CA THR A 118 -6.18 3.67 16.32
C THR A 118 -7.57 4.34 16.34
N GLN A 119 -8.30 4.25 17.45
CA GLN A 119 -9.55 4.99 17.64
C GLN A 119 -9.31 6.51 17.61
N GLU A 120 -8.28 6.98 18.29
CA GLU A 120 -7.91 8.41 18.29
C GLU A 120 -7.56 8.89 16.88
N ILE A 121 -6.80 8.11 16.13
CA ILE A 121 -6.44 8.39 14.73
C ILE A 121 -7.70 8.54 13.88
N PHE A 122 -8.63 7.59 13.99
CA PHE A 122 -9.90 7.67 13.28
C PHE A 122 -10.69 8.93 13.64
N ASP A 123 -10.83 9.21 14.93
CA ASP A 123 -11.57 10.38 15.42
C ASP A 123 -10.94 11.70 14.92
N ASN A 124 -9.62 11.74 14.81
CA ASN A 124 -8.91 12.91 14.30
C ASN A 124 -9.19 13.12 12.80
N ILE A 125 -9.12 12.06 12.00
CA ILE A 125 -9.44 12.14 10.57
C ILE A 125 -10.93 12.50 10.40
N TRP A 126 -11.83 11.85 11.15
CA TRP A 126 -13.25 12.13 11.10
C TRP A 126 -13.56 13.60 11.37
N LYS A 127 -13.06 14.15 12.48
CA LYS A 127 -13.26 15.57 12.84
C LYS A 127 -12.75 16.54 11.78
N LEU A 128 -11.70 16.17 11.05
CA LEU A 128 -11.15 16.99 9.99
C LEU A 128 -12.10 17.08 8.79
N VAL A 129 -12.74 15.96 8.42
CA VAL A 129 -13.48 15.85 7.16
C VAL A 129 -15.00 15.87 7.29
N GLU A 130 -15.59 15.51 8.45
CA GLU A 130 -17.05 15.34 8.64
C GLU A 130 -17.89 16.57 8.27
N LYS A 131 -17.33 17.78 8.45
CA LYS A 131 -18.01 19.05 8.17
C LYS A 131 -17.67 19.61 6.79
N HIS A 132 -16.79 18.94 6.04
CA HIS A 132 -16.41 19.40 4.72
C HIS A 132 -17.57 19.24 3.72
N PRO A 133 -17.91 20.26 2.90
CA PRO A 133 -19.03 20.17 1.96
C PRO A 133 -18.87 19.01 0.96
N ASN A 134 -17.63 18.62 0.64
CA ASN A 134 -17.30 17.52 -0.26
C ASN A 134 -16.93 16.22 0.48
N PHE A 135 -17.41 16.01 1.71
CA PHE A 135 -17.06 14.88 2.55
C PHE A 135 -17.07 13.53 1.82
N SER A 136 -18.14 13.22 1.08
CA SER A 136 -18.27 11.94 0.36
C SER A 136 -17.32 11.80 -0.84
N GLN A 137 -16.72 12.89 -1.31
CA GLN A 137 -15.69 12.87 -2.33
C GLN A 137 -14.31 12.70 -1.71
N ILE A 138 -14.08 13.34 -0.57
CA ILE A 138 -12.82 13.27 0.17
C ILE A 138 -12.64 11.91 0.84
N TRP A 139 -13.64 11.42 1.59
CA TRP A 139 -13.54 10.13 2.27
C TRP A 139 -14.39 9.08 1.56
N ARG A 140 -13.69 8.13 0.95
CA ARG A 140 -14.30 7.03 0.20
C ARG A 140 -14.09 5.71 0.92
N THR A 141 -15.17 5.08 1.30
CA THR A 141 -15.13 3.78 1.97
C THR A 141 -15.18 2.65 0.96
N ILE A 142 -14.29 1.68 1.11
CA ILE A 142 -14.13 0.55 0.21
C ILE A 142 -14.87 -0.67 0.74
N SER A 143 -15.64 -1.27 -0.16
CA SER A 143 -16.33 -2.55 0.03
C SER A 143 -16.46 -3.17 -1.36
N ALA A 144 -15.66 -4.19 -1.66
CA ALA A 144 -15.45 -4.73 -3.01
C ALA A 144 -16.08 -6.12 -3.19
N ASN A 145 -16.06 -6.63 -4.40
CA ASN A 145 -16.60 -7.95 -4.73
C ASN A 145 -15.53 -9.00 -5.05
N GLY A 146 -14.26 -8.63 -4.97
CA GLY A 146 -13.14 -9.50 -5.35
C GLY A 146 -12.86 -9.53 -6.86
N ASP A 147 -13.55 -8.69 -7.62
CA ASP A 147 -13.42 -8.52 -9.07
C ASP A 147 -13.04 -7.07 -9.43
N ALA A 148 -12.82 -6.80 -10.70
CA ALA A 148 -12.45 -5.46 -11.17
C ALA A 148 -13.64 -4.47 -11.27
N THR A 149 -14.82 -4.79 -10.71
CA THR A 149 -16.00 -3.92 -10.84
C THR A 149 -15.95 -2.69 -9.94
N HIS A 150 -15.27 -2.79 -8.77
CA HIS A 150 -15.08 -1.65 -7.88
C HIS A 150 -13.83 -0.86 -8.28
N GLN A 151 -13.99 0.09 -9.17
CA GLN A 151 -12.88 0.86 -9.75
C GLN A 151 -12.96 2.35 -9.43
N TYR A 152 -11.79 2.98 -9.37
CA TYR A 152 -11.63 4.41 -9.28
C TYR A 152 -10.71 4.89 -10.42
N PRO A 153 -11.30 5.41 -11.51
CA PRO A 153 -10.53 5.94 -12.63
C PRO A 153 -9.92 7.29 -12.27
N MET A 154 -8.69 7.50 -12.69
CA MET A 154 -7.96 8.74 -12.52
C MET A 154 -7.28 9.12 -13.83
N GLN A 155 -6.93 10.40 -13.96
CA GLN A 155 -6.16 10.88 -15.11
C GLN A 155 -4.94 11.65 -14.64
N LEU A 156 -3.79 11.29 -15.16
CA LEU A 156 -2.58 12.10 -15.00
C LEU A 156 -2.68 13.32 -15.91
N LEU A 157 -2.68 14.49 -15.29
CA LEU A 157 -2.66 15.76 -16.00
C LEU A 157 -1.22 16.25 -16.16
N THR A 158 -0.92 16.78 -17.34
CA THR A 158 0.32 17.53 -17.58
C THR A 158 0.25 18.91 -16.92
N ARG A 159 1.38 19.62 -16.87
CA ARG A 159 1.42 21.03 -16.45
C ARG A 159 0.54 21.94 -17.27
N ASP A 160 0.36 21.63 -18.54
CA ASP A 160 -0.53 22.36 -19.46
C ASP A 160 -2.01 21.93 -19.36
N GLY A 161 -2.33 21.02 -18.41
CA GLY A 161 -3.68 20.52 -18.18
C GLY A 161 -4.15 19.46 -19.19
N THR A 162 -3.29 19.02 -20.11
CA THR A 162 -3.65 17.93 -21.03
C THR A 162 -3.52 16.57 -20.34
N CYS A 163 -4.47 15.67 -20.55
CA CYS A 163 -4.41 14.31 -20.03
C CYS A 163 -3.28 13.54 -20.70
N LYS A 164 -2.43 12.91 -19.93
CA LYS A 164 -1.35 12.09 -20.46
C LYS A 164 -1.68 10.60 -20.41
N LYS A 165 -2.22 10.13 -19.27
CA LYS A 165 -2.44 8.70 -19.06
C LYS A 165 -3.66 8.46 -18.17
N ASP A 166 -4.42 7.44 -18.53
CA ASP A 166 -5.47 6.92 -17.66
C ASP A 166 -4.85 5.96 -16.64
N ILE A 167 -5.24 6.13 -15.40
CA ILE A 167 -4.88 5.27 -14.28
C ILE A 167 -6.16 4.74 -13.68
N ASN A 168 -6.16 3.47 -13.30
CA ASN A 168 -7.28 2.86 -12.60
C ASN A 168 -6.81 2.22 -11.29
N LEU A 169 -7.57 2.43 -10.21
CA LEU A 169 -7.49 1.62 -9.01
C LEU A 169 -8.65 0.62 -9.04
N TYR A 170 -8.32 -0.67 -9.00
CA TYR A 170 -9.30 -1.74 -8.89
C TYR A 170 -9.25 -2.29 -7.48
N PHE A 171 -10.25 -1.97 -6.66
CA PHE A 171 -10.33 -2.44 -5.28
C PHE A 171 -10.88 -3.87 -5.24
N LEU A 172 -10.15 -4.77 -4.61
CA LEU A 172 -10.48 -6.20 -4.55
C LEU A 172 -11.03 -6.62 -3.19
N THR A 173 -10.54 -6.01 -2.12
CA THR A 173 -10.96 -6.26 -0.73
C THR A 173 -11.12 -4.94 0.04
N PRO A 174 -11.80 -4.90 1.20
CA PRO A 174 -12.51 -6.03 1.84
C PRO A 174 -13.75 -6.44 1.05
N LEU A 175 -14.08 -7.73 1.10
CA LEU A 175 -15.26 -8.23 0.39
C LEU A 175 -16.55 -7.68 1.01
N ALA A 176 -17.49 -7.20 0.16
CA ALA A 176 -18.78 -6.65 0.60
C ALA A 176 -19.57 -7.63 1.46
N SER A 177 -19.59 -8.90 1.09
CA SER A 177 -20.24 -9.96 1.86
C SER A 177 -19.68 -10.09 3.29
N LYS A 178 -18.38 -9.83 3.48
CA LYS A 178 -17.74 -9.86 4.78
C LYS A 178 -18.02 -8.58 5.57
N THR A 179 -17.87 -7.41 4.94
CA THR A 179 -18.16 -6.13 5.61
C THR A 179 -19.60 -6.04 6.09
N ASP A 180 -20.56 -6.51 5.29
CA ASP A 180 -21.97 -6.52 5.67
C ASP A 180 -22.28 -7.55 6.78
N MET A 181 -21.59 -8.69 6.80
CA MET A 181 -21.68 -9.64 7.90
C MET A 181 -21.23 -9.01 9.23
N TYR A 182 -20.14 -8.25 9.22
CA TYR A 182 -19.64 -7.56 10.41
C TYR A 182 -20.59 -6.46 10.88
N ALA A 183 -21.21 -5.73 9.98
CA ALA A 183 -22.23 -4.75 10.32
C ALA A 183 -23.39 -5.35 11.10
N THR A 184 -23.79 -6.59 10.77
CA THR A 184 -24.94 -7.26 11.41
C THR A 184 -24.59 -7.96 12.71
N LYS A 185 -23.36 -8.49 12.84
CA LYS A 185 -22.91 -9.25 14.03
C LYS A 185 -22.35 -8.39 15.17
N GLY A 186 -22.02 -7.14 14.91
CA GLY A 186 -21.61 -6.17 15.93
C GLY A 186 -20.36 -6.54 16.69
N LYS A 187 -20.50 -7.05 17.89
CA LYS A 187 -19.41 -7.25 18.86
C LYS A 187 -18.44 -8.40 18.56
N GLU A 188 -18.70 -9.25 17.59
CA GLU A 188 -17.87 -10.41 17.29
C GLU A 188 -16.68 -10.10 16.34
N PHE A 189 -16.54 -8.85 15.92
CA PHE A 189 -15.45 -8.46 15.05
C PHE A 189 -14.15 -8.24 15.84
N SER A 190 -13.20 -9.14 15.67
CA SER A 190 -11.91 -9.10 16.40
C SER A 190 -10.68 -9.15 15.49
N LYS A 191 -10.87 -9.06 14.16
CA LYS A 191 -9.78 -9.26 13.21
C LYS A 191 -9.68 -8.10 12.21
N PRO A 192 -8.89 -7.05 12.52
CA PRO A 192 -8.73 -5.89 11.63
C PRO A 192 -8.28 -6.24 10.22
N ASN A 193 -7.46 -7.28 10.04
CA ASN A 193 -6.98 -7.74 8.74
C ASN A 193 -8.12 -8.18 7.80
N GLU A 194 -9.27 -8.62 8.36
CA GLU A 194 -10.44 -8.94 7.56
C GLU A 194 -11.10 -7.70 6.91
N LEU A 195 -10.71 -6.49 7.30
CA LEU A 195 -11.08 -5.25 6.64
C LEU A 195 -10.01 -4.74 5.68
N SER A 196 -8.89 -5.44 5.55
CA SER A 196 -7.77 -4.93 4.78
C SER A 196 -8.15 -4.65 3.33
N VAL A 197 -7.88 -3.41 2.90
CA VAL A 197 -8.03 -2.99 1.51
C VAL A 197 -6.85 -3.52 0.71
N SER A 198 -7.14 -4.33 -0.31
CA SER A 198 -6.20 -4.63 -1.38
C SER A 198 -6.71 -4.08 -2.70
N PHE A 199 -5.80 -3.67 -3.56
CA PHE A 199 -6.15 -3.10 -4.86
C PHE A 199 -5.03 -3.29 -5.88
N ILE A 200 -5.41 -3.15 -7.14
CA ILE A 200 -4.49 -3.06 -8.28
C ILE A 200 -4.45 -1.60 -8.75
N LEU A 201 -3.26 -1.06 -8.87
CA LEU A 201 -3.00 0.16 -9.60
C LEU A 201 -2.60 -0.22 -11.03
N SER A 202 -3.40 0.15 -12.01
CA SER A 202 -3.19 -0.15 -13.42
C SER A 202 -2.84 1.11 -14.20
N ILE A 203 -1.78 1.07 -14.98
CA ILE A 203 -1.34 2.13 -15.88
C ILE A 203 -0.74 1.54 -17.15
N ASP A 204 -1.28 1.85 -18.31
CA ASP A 204 -0.77 1.38 -19.62
C ASP A 204 -0.53 -0.14 -19.71
N GLY A 205 -1.37 -0.94 -19.06
CA GLY A 205 -1.21 -2.41 -19.02
C GLY A 205 -0.12 -2.90 -18.07
N TYR A 206 0.40 -2.04 -17.21
CA TYR A 206 1.25 -2.39 -16.09
C TYR A 206 0.43 -2.39 -14.83
N ASP A 207 0.34 -3.53 -14.18
CA ASP A 207 -0.47 -3.76 -12.99
C ASP A 207 0.41 -3.97 -11.77
N PHE A 208 0.13 -3.18 -10.73
CA PHE A 208 0.83 -3.16 -9.46
C PHE A 208 -0.14 -3.55 -8.36
N PHE A 209 0.08 -4.69 -7.73
CA PHE A 209 -0.80 -5.20 -6.68
C PHE A 209 -0.34 -4.73 -5.29
N PHE A 210 -1.24 -4.09 -4.56
CA PHE A 210 -1.07 -3.67 -3.17
C PHE A 210 -1.94 -4.55 -2.29
N GLY A 211 -1.30 -5.48 -1.58
CA GLY A 211 -2.01 -6.54 -0.87
C GLY A 211 -2.55 -6.16 0.50
N GLY A 212 -2.10 -5.04 1.09
CA GLY A 212 -2.38 -4.74 2.50
C GLY A 212 -2.04 -5.94 3.39
N ASP A 213 -2.92 -6.25 4.32
CA ASP A 213 -2.85 -7.46 5.17
C ASP A 213 -3.94 -8.49 4.83
N THR A 214 -4.33 -8.55 3.56
CA THR A 214 -5.34 -9.49 3.07
C THR A 214 -4.94 -10.94 3.38
N GLU A 215 -5.83 -11.67 4.03
CA GLU A 215 -5.64 -13.06 4.42
C GLU A 215 -6.44 -14.04 3.55
N ASN A 216 -6.14 -15.33 3.67
CA ASN A 216 -6.68 -16.42 2.86
C ASN A 216 -8.21 -16.42 2.69
N ASP A 217 -8.96 -16.03 3.72
CA ASP A 217 -10.42 -16.01 3.65
C ASP A 217 -10.98 -14.93 2.73
N HIS A 218 -10.25 -13.81 2.55
CA HIS A 218 -10.55 -12.78 1.57
C HIS A 218 -9.92 -13.10 0.21
N ALA A 219 -8.70 -13.59 0.23
CA ALA A 219 -7.95 -13.96 -0.97
C ALA A 219 -8.71 -14.96 -1.86
N LYS A 220 -9.42 -15.93 -1.24
CA LYS A 220 -10.27 -16.90 -1.95
C LYS A 220 -11.46 -16.28 -2.68
N GLY A 221 -11.87 -15.08 -2.31
CA GLY A 221 -12.94 -14.34 -2.96
C GLY A 221 -12.45 -13.40 -4.06
N ILE A 222 -11.15 -13.30 -4.27
CA ILE A 222 -10.56 -12.53 -5.36
C ILE A 222 -10.55 -13.40 -6.62
N ASP A 223 -10.99 -12.85 -7.74
CA ASP A 223 -10.90 -13.52 -9.03
C ASP A 223 -9.42 -13.69 -9.42
N ASN A 224 -9.01 -14.95 -9.56
CA ASN A 224 -7.62 -15.29 -9.85
C ASN A 224 -7.14 -14.74 -11.20
N GLU A 225 -8.03 -14.58 -12.19
CA GLU A 225 -7.66 -14.07 -13.51
C GLU A 225 -7.16 -12.62 -13.43
N ILE A 226 -7.64 -11.84 -12.44
CA ILE A 226 -7.29 -10.43 -12.28
C ILE A 226 -5.88 -10.24 -11.73
N ILE A 227 -5.37 -11.19 -10.94
CA ILE A 227 -4.07 -11.06 -10.28
C ILE A 227 -2.94 -11.88 -10.94
N GLN A 228 -3.17 -12.46 -12.11
CA GLN A 228 -2.19 -13.37 -12.75
C GLN A 228 -0.99 -12.65 -13.38
N ASP A 229 -1.17 -11.47 -13.96
CA ASP A 229 -0.14 -10.79 -14.78
C ASP A 229 0.43 -9.54 -14.10
N MET A 230 0.61 -9.62 -12.77
CA MET A 230 1.15 -8.49 -12.00
C MET A 230 2.62 -8.24 -12.34
N ARG A 231 2.99 -6.98 -12.54
CA ARG A 231 4.39 -6.57 -12.70
C ARG A 231 5.09 -6.39 -11.37
N TRP A 232 4.35 -5.88 -10.39
CA TRP A 232 4.88 -5.66 -9.05
C TRP A 232 3.84 -6.02 -7.98
N ILE A 233 4.34 -6.53 -6.86
CA ILE A 233 3.50 -7.02 -5.77
C ILE A 233 4.01 -6.50 -4.44
N LYS A 234 3.16 -5.79 -3.70
CA LYS A 234 3.32 -5.71 -2.25
C LYS A 234 2.74 -6.97 -1.64
N VAL A 235 3.62 -7.81 -1.12
CA VAL A 235 3.23 -9.08 -0.52
C VAL A 235 2.31 -8.83 0.68
N PRO A 236 1.11 -9.45 0.72
CA PRO A 236 0.18 -9.25 1.81
C PRO A 236 0.74 -9.72 3.16
N HIS A 237 0.28 -9.05 4.22
CA HIS A 237 0.44 -9.47 5.61
C HIS A 237 1.86 -9.96 5.95
N HIS A 238 2.87 -9.16 5.57
CA HIS A 238 4.30 -9.37 5.88
C HIS A 238 4.80 -10.80 5.57
N CYS A 239 4.37 -11.43 4.48
CA CYS A 239 4.66 -12.83 4.15
C CYS A 239 4.15 -13.82 5.23
N SER A 240 2.95 -13.62 5.77
CA SER A 240 2.32 -14.57 6.69
C SER A 240 1.77 -15.80 5.98
N LEU A 241 1.51 -16.87 6.74
CA LEU A 241 0.77 -18.04 6.23
C LEU A 241 -0.66 -17.67 5.79
N GLY A 242 -1.24 -16.64 6.41
CA GLY A 242 -2.53 -16.08 6.03
C GLY A 242 -2.57 -15.51 4.62
N ALA A 243 -1.42 -15.18 4.02
CA ALA A 243 -1.32 -14.65 2.66
C ALA A 243 -1.03 -15.74 1.59
N LYS A 244 -1.03 -17.01 1.96
CA LYS A 244 -0.64 -18.11 1.06
C LYS A 244 -1.56 -18.23 -0.16
N SER A 245 -2.86 -18.05 0.01
CA SER A 245 -3.81 -18.15 -1.12
C SER A 245 -3.55 -17.11 -2.21
N ILE A 246 -3.12 -15.91 -1.86
CA ILE A 246 -2.70 -14.91 -2.85
C ILE A 246 -1.47 -15.42 -3.61
N ALA A 247 -0.46 -15.92 -2.90
CA ALA A 247 0.74 -16.46 -3.53
C ALA A 247 0.43 -17.62 -4.50
N ASP A 248 -0.51 -18.50 -4.11
CA ASP A 248 -0.94 -19.63 -4.94
C ASP A 248 -1.76 -19.20 -6.17
N SER A 249 -2.44 -18.03 -6.10
CA SER A 249 -3.29 -17.48 -7.16
C SER A 249 -2.55 -16.54 -8.12
N LEU A 250 -1.42 -15.98 -7.68
CA LEU A 250 -0.54 -15.22 -8.57
C LEU A 250 -0.04 -16.13 -9.69
N GLY A 251 -0.04 -15.63 -10.90
CA GLY A 251 0.51 -16.34 -12.04
C GLY A 251 1.97 -16.75 -11.82
N PRO A 252 2.52 -17.60 -12.65
CA PRO A 252 3.84 -18.19 -12.44
C PRO A 252 4.99 -17.18 -12.43
N LYS A 253 4.72 -15.93 -12.80
CA LYS A 253 5.77 -14.90 -12.93
C LYS A 253 5.23 -13.51 -12.67
N PHE A 254 5.95 -12.78 -11.86
CA PHE A 254 5.94 -11.32 -11.74
C PHE A 254 7.39 -10.84 -11.78
N ASP A 255 7.60 -9.55 -12.02
CA ASP A 255 8.97 -9.03 -12.08
C ASP A 255 9.54 -8.86 -10.68
N TYR A 256 8.82 -8.15 -9.81
CA TYR A 256 9.28 -7.81 -8.47
C TYR A 256 8.18 -7.93 -7.42
N ALA A 257 8.59 -8.28 -6.22
CA ALA A 257 7.77 -8.25 -5.03
C ALA A 257 8.51 -7.57 -3.87
N ALA A 258 7.76 -6.93 -2.99
CA ALA A 258 8.30 -6.33 -1.77
C ALA A 258 7.52 -6.76 -0.54
N SER A 259 8.21 -6.96 0.57
CA SER A 259 7.58 -7.19 1.87
C SER A 259 8.31 -6.48 2.99
N THR A 260 7.57 -6.18 4.02
CA THR A 260 8.06 -5.65 5.30
C THR A 260 8.11 -6.74 6.35
N VAL A 261 8.67 -6.47 7.51
CA VAL A 261 8.78 -7.41 8.61
C VAL A 261 7.85 -7.01 9.76
N TYR A 262 7.37 -8.03 10.49
CA TYR A 262 6.61 -7.87 11.72
C TYR A 262 7.09 -8.89 12.75
N THR A 263 8.15 -8.54 13.48
CA THR A 263 8.89 -9.50 14.31
C THR A 263 8.12 -9.98 15.52
N SER A 264 7.19 -9.19 16.09
CA SER A 264 6.35 -9.60 17.22
C SER A 264 5.46 -10.82 16.87
N SER A 265 5.11 -10.99 15.59
CA SER A 265 4.37 -12.15 15.08
C SER A 265 5.27 -13.16 14.35
N SER A 266 6.60 -13.03 14.48
CA SER A 266 7.59 -13.88 13.79
C SER A 266 7.41 -13.90 12.27
N LEU A 267 7.05 -12.75 11.69
CA LEU A 267 6.94 -12.55 10.25
C LEU A 267 8.19 -11.84 9.71
N PRO A 268 8.63 -12.16 8.51
CA PRO A 268 8.01 -13.03 7.50
C PRO A 268 8.23 -14.53 7.75
N ARG A 269 7.34 -15.36 7.19
CA ARG A 269 7.53 -16.82 7.15
C ARG A 269 8.36 -17.21 5.94
N GLU A 270 9.43 -17.97 6.18
CA GLU A 270 10.39 -18.37 5.15
C GLU A 270 9.73 -19.16 4.02
N GLU A 271 8.79 -20.05 4.34
CA GLU A 271 8.08 -20.82 3.32
C GLU A 271 7.30 -19.92 2.34
N ILE A 272 6.72 -18.80 2.82
CA ILE A 272 6.01 -17.83 1.98
C ILE A 272 7.00 -16.97 1.21
N GLN A 273 8.08 -16.51 1.83
CA GLN A 273 9.18 -15.83 1.12
C GLN A 273 9.69 -16.67 -0.05
N ASN A 274 9.88 -17.98 0.16
CA ASN A 274 10.34 -18.90 -0.88
C ASN A 274 9.35 -19.05 -2.03
N VAL A 275 8.03 -19.00 -1.78
CA VAL A 275 7.02 -19.01 -2.84
C VAL A 275 7.18 -17.77 -3.73
N TYR A 276 7.22 -16.58 -3.15
CA TYR A 276 7.38 -15.34 -3.91
C TYR A 276 8.73 -15.26 -4.62
N ALA A 277 9.82 -15.66 -3.96
CA ALA A 277 11.15 -15.64 -4.55
C ALA A 277 11.36 -16.64 -5.70
N LYS A 278 10.53 -17.67 -5.81
CA LYS A 278 10.51 -18.59 -6.97
C LYS A 278 9.76 -18.01 -8.16
N ALA A 279 8.74 -17.19 -7.93
CA ALA A 279 7.91 -16.59 -8.97
C ALA A 279 8.50 -15.30 -9.55
N GLY A 280 9.30 -14.57 -8.76
CA GLY A 280 9.93 -13.32 -9.18
C GLY A 280 11.02 -12.86 -8.21
N THR A 281 11.50 -11.62 -8.38
CA THR A 281 12.52 -11.06 -7.48
C THR A 281 11.87 -10.49 -6.23
N LEU A 282 12.09 -11.11 -5.07
CA LEU A 282 11.59 -10.66 -3.79
C LEU A 282 12.59 -9.74 -3.08
N HIS A 283 12.16 -8.56 -2.68
CA HIS A 283 12.90 -7.65 -1.82
C HIS A 283 12.25 -7.55 -0.44
N MET A 284 13.08 -7.43 0.59
CA MET A 284 12.66 -7.27 1.98
C MET A 284 13.15 -5.93 2.50
N THR A 285 12.33 -5.22 3.27
CA THR A 285 12.78 -4.00 3.96
C THR A 285 13.78 -4.30 5.06
N GLN A 286 13.84 -5.55 5.51
CA GLN A 286 14.86 -6.04 6.41
C GLN A 286 15.21 -7.48 6.06
N LEU A 287 16.47 -7.72 5.76
CA LEU A 287 17.00 -9.08 5.62
C LEU A 287 17.26 -9.68 7.01
N LYS A 288 17.07 -11.00 7.16
CA LYS A 288 17.50 -11.72 8.37
C LYS A 288 18.99 -11.45 8.61
N GLU A 289 19.33 -11.11 9.84
CA GLU A 289 20.74 -11.10 10.25
C GLU A 289 21.31 -12.51 10.16
N ASN A 290 22.39 -12.69 9.44
CA ASN A 290 23.33 -13.74 9.81
C ASN A 290 23.83 -13.39 11.21
N ASP A 291 23.93 -14.35 12.12
CA ASP A 291 24.17 -14.22 13.58
C ASP A 291 25.29 -13.23 14.02
N ASN A 292 26.02 -12.63 13.09
CA ASN A 292 27.14 -11.73 13.31
C ASN A 292 26.93 -10.31 12.78
N CYS A 293 25.78 -9.94 12.22
CA CYS A 293 25.56 -8.62 11.63
C CYS A 293 24.50 -7.83 12.42
N LYS A 294 24.92 -6.84 13.20
CA LYS A 294 24.00 -5.88 13.84
C LYS A 294 23.25 -5.10 12.75
N LEU A 295 21.93 -4.93 12.91
CA LEU A 295 21.13 -4.06 12.03
C LEU A 295 21.78 -2.70 11.92
N LYS A 296 22.03 -2.25 10.70
CA LYS A 296 22.72 -0.99 10.41
C LYS A 296 21.82 0.23 10.62
N SER A 297 20.50 0.03 10.63
CA SER A 297 19.51 1.11 10.63
C SER A 297 18.24 0.71 11.39
N GLU A 298 17.48 1.71 11.83
CA GLU A 298 16.13 1.53 12.40
C GLU A 298 15.04 1.33 11.32
N TYR A 299 15.43 1.31 10.03
CA TYR A 299 14.52 1.18 8.90
C TYR A 299 15.17 0.49 7.70
N GLY A 300 14.33 0.08 6.75
CA GLY A 300 14.73 -0.26 5.40
C GLY A 300 13.72 0.30 4.41
N ILE A 301 14.22 0.80 3.28
CA ILE A 301 13.39 1.33 2.19
C ILE A 301 13.80 0.64 0.91
N ILE A 302 12.80 0.19 0.14
CA ILE A 302 12.98 -0.31 -1.22
C ILE A 302 12.28 0.69 -2.13
N GLN A 303 13.01 1.27 -3.06
CA GLN A 303 12.48 2.19 -4.06
C GLN A 303 12.55 1.50 -5.42
N TYR A 304 11.41 1.38 -6.09
CA TYR A 304 11.29 0.96 -7.49
C TYR A 304 10.94 2.18 -8.33
N ASN A 305 11.68 2.43 -9.39
CA ASN A 305 11.37 3.47 -10.38
C ASN A 305 11.05 2.80 -11.71
N TYR A 306 9.79 2.81 -12.09
CA TYR A 306 9.32 2.32 -13.38
C TYR A 306 9.34 3.46 -14.38
N HIS A 307 10.23 3.38 -15.36
CA HIS A 307 10.39 4.37 -16.43
C HIS A 307 9.53 3.96 -17.61
N PHE A 308 8.42 4.64 -17.83
CA PHE A 308 7.52 4.39 -18.95
C PHE A 308 8.03 5.13 -20.18
N ALA A 309 8.81 4.45 -21.02
CA ALA A 309 9.24 4.92 -22.31
C ALA A 309 8.34 4.32 -23.44
N ASN A 310 8.39 4.92 -24.64
CA ASN A 310 7.53 4.49 -25.75
C ASN A 310 7.78 3.05 -26.23
N THR A 311 8.91 2.44 -25.91
CA THR A 311 9.32 1.14 -26.45
C THR A 311 9.54 0.05 -25.41
N GLU A 312 9.94 0.40 -24.21
CA GLU A 312 10.24 -0.57 -23.15
C GLU A 312 10.19 0.11 -21.78
N THR A 313 9.64 -0.58 -20.78
CA THR A 313 9.67 -0.10 -19.40
C THR A 313 10.90 -0.64 -18.69
N VAL A 314 11.76 0.27 -18.24
CA VAL A 314 12.95 -0.04 -17.46
C VAL A 314 12.65 0.18 -15.97
N VAL A 315 13.21 -0.65 -15.11
CA VAL A 315 13.01 -0.55 -13.67
C VAL A 315 14.36 -0.37 -12.96
N ASP A 316 14.51 0.73 -12.25
CA ASP A 316 15.64 0.94 -11.34
C ASP A 316 15.22 0.59 -9.90
N ILE A 317 16.05 -0.17 -9.20
CA ILE A 317 15.79 -0.56 -7.81
C ILE A 317 16.87 -0.01 -6.92
N ILE A 318 16.48 0.72 -5.90
CA ILE A 318 17.37 1.33 -4.93
C ILE A 318 16.97 0.87 -3.52
N THR A 319 17.93 0.42 -2.73
CA THR A 319 17.69 0.00 -1.35
C THR A 319 18.43 0.88 -0.35
N TYR A 320 17.79 1.19 0.77
CA TYR A 320 18.36 2.00 1.84
C TYR A 320 18.20 1.30 3.19
N GLY A 321 19.11 1.56 4.10
CA GLY A 321 19.09 1.00 5.45
C GLY A 321 19.33 -0.51 5.44
N ASN A 322 18.37 -1.27 5.98
CA ASN A 322 18.45 -2.74 6.09
C ASN A 322 17.81 -3.48 4.93
N ALA A 323 17.28 -2.77 3.93
CA ALA A 323 16.60 -3.37 2.80
C ALA A 323 17.55 -4.09 1.83
N GLY A 324 17.05 -5.14 1.19
CA GLY A 324 17.82 -5.88 0.18
C GLY A 324 16.99 -6.99 -0.48
N GLN A 325 17.61 -7.63 -1.47
CA GLN A 325 17.02 -8.76 -2.16
C GLN A 325 17.08 -10.03 -1.29
N TYR A 326 15.97 -10.74 -1.21
CA TYR A 326 15.90 -12.04 -0.55
C TYR A 326 16.36 -13.14 -1.51
N PHE A 327 17.23 -14.00 -1.03
CA PHE A 327 17.68 -15.20 -1.72
C PHE A 327 17.26 -16.42 -0.91
N PRO A 328 16.48 -17.36 -1.48
CA PRO A 328 16.18 -18.62 -0.81
C PRO A 328 17.49 -19.33 -0.45
N GLU A 329 17.58 -19.88 0.77
CA GLU A 329 18.68 -20.75 1.10
C GLU A 329 18.69 -21.92 0.10
N LYS A 330 19.85 -22.18 -0.53
CA LYS A 330 19.99 -23.37 -1.36
C LYS A 330 19.82 -24.55 -0.43
N ILE A 331 18.76 -25.32 -0.65
CA ILE A 331 18.63 -26.66 -0.06
C ILE A 331 19.81 -27.46 -0.65
N LEU A 332 20.87 -27.62 0.15
CA LEU A 332 22.01 -28.44 -0.16
C LEU A 332 21.60 -29.93 -0.15
#